data_e26cc6a8eab22c47dddf34f1ae774783
#
_entry.id   e26cc6a8eab22c47dddf34f1ae774783
#
_cell.length_a   1.000
_cell.length_b   1.000
_cell.length_c   1.000
_cell.angle_alpha   90.00
_cell.angle_beta   90.00
_cell.angle_gamma   90.00
#
_symmetry.space_group_name_H-M   'P 1'
#
loop_
_entity.id
_entity.type
_entity.pdbx_description
1 polymer ?
#
loop_
_entity_poly.entity_id
_entity_poly.type
_entity_poly.pdbx_seq_one_letter_code
_entity_poly.pdbx_strand_id
1 'polypeptide(L)'
;MRIEANRSGEKRAKTATPGQNAGYSGTPLWKKLGVTDGQKTWRSKMPASVASEIAAGGVRPAIVKSPAAGLEMAHVFVTRRAELAEQLARLRPLLAPAGVIWVSWPKKASGVVTDVTEDGVRAECLPLGLVDVKVCAVDATWSGLKLVIRKTERT
;
A
#
# COMPACT_ATOMS: atom_id res chain seq x y z
N MET A 1 9.80 10.65 20.76
CA MET A 1 10.24 10.60 21.27
C MET A 1 10.59 10.70 21.32
N ARG A 2 10.09 10.14 20.84
CA ARG A 2 10.58 9.95 21.04
C ARG A 2 10.43 9.79 21.28
N ILE A 3 10.31 9.56 21.07
CA ILE A 3 10.58 9.41 21.46
C ILE A 3 10.59 9.17 21.58
N GLU A 4 10.33 8.77 21.08
CA GLU A 4 10.63 8.65 21.39
C GLU A 4 10.72 8.43 21.49
N ALA A 5 10.45 8.20 21.27
CA ALA A 5 10.72 8.08 21.58
C ALA A 5 10.78 7.93 21.51
N ASN A 6 11.00 7.90 20.99
CA ASN A 6 11.47 7.89 21.25
C ASN A 6 11.52 7.81 21.32
N ARG A 7 11.03 7.51 21.02
CA ARG A 7 11.43 7.48 21.32
C ARG A 7 11.35 7.37 21.59
N SER A 8 11.42 7.18 21.27
CA SER A 8 11.72 7.09 21.65
C SER A 8 11.84 6.99 21.59
N GLY A 9 11.88 6.71 21.29
CA GLY A 9 12.09 6.77 21.53
C GLY A 9 12.28 6.57 21.18
N GLU A 10 12.40 6.30 20.90
CA GLU A 10 12.82 6.27 20.84
C GLU A 10 13.07 6.05 20.66
N LYS A 11 12.96 5.83 20.52
CA LYS A 11 13.40 5.84 20.41
C LYS A 11 13.57 5.36 20.33
N ARG A 12 13.58 5.10 20.05
CA ARG A 12 13.97 4.86 19.99
C ARG A 12 14.04 4.38 19.69
N ALA A 13 14.12 4.16 19.56
CA ALA A 13 14.39 3.85 19.26
C ALA A 13 14.55 3.45 18.82
N LYS A 14 14.71 3.24 18.45
CA LYS A 14 15.08 3.03 18.04
C LYS A 14 15.14 2.40 17.72
N THR A 15 15.13 2.23 17.46
CA THR A 15 15.40 1.55 17.13
C THR A 15 15.25 1.10 16.54
N ALA A 16 15.27 0.92 16.21
CA ALA A 16 15.36 0.49 15.44
C ALA A 16 15.22 -0.35 14.99
N THR A 17 14.61 -0.39 14.67
CA THR A 17 14.64 -1.43 14.27
C THR A 17 15.28 -1.57 13.37
N PRO A 18 15.69 -2.21 13.46
CA PRO A 18 16.53 -2.33 12.55
C PRO A 18 16.08 -2.30 11.27
N GLY A 19 16.70 -1.96 10.74
CA GLY A 19 16.57 -2.08 9.57
C GLY A 19 15.48 -1.52 8.92
N GLN A 20 14.93 -1.02 9.46
CA GLN A 20 13.90 -0.64 8.91
C GLN A 20 14.02 0.14 7.93
N ASN A 21 14.83 0.67 7.81
CA ASN A 21 14.78 0.85 6.68
C ASN A 21 14.72 2.10 6.07
N ALA A 22 15.19 2.11 4.95
CA ALA A 22 15.20 3.27 4.15
C ALA A 22 13.81 3.78 4.04
N GLY A 23 13.61 5.04 4.19
CA GLY A 23 12.29 5.62 4.14
C GLY A 23 11.50 5.52 5.43
N TYR A 24 12.08 4.96 6.45
CA TYR A 24 11.40 4.89 7.71
C TYR A 24 11.26 6.30 8.30
N SER A 25 10.05 6.73 8.56
CA SER A 25 9.76 8.08 9.03
C SER A 25 9.28 8.14 10.48
N GLY A 26 9.19 7.00 11.16
CA GLY A 26 8.61 6.91 12.47
C GLY A 26 7.11 6.73 12.48
N THR A 27 6.46 6.90 11.34
CA THR A 27 5.02 6.68 11.23
C THR A 27 4.74 5.19 11.06
N PRO A 28 3.83 4.61 11.85
CA PRO A 28 3.49 3.19 11.69
C PRO A 28 2.96 2.89 10.29
N LEU A 29 3.26 1.69 9.80
CA LEU A 29 2.87 1.31 8.45
C LEU A 29 1.35 1.41 8.21
N TRP A 30 0.54 0.92 9.16
CA TRP A 30 -0.91 0.98 9.01
C TRP A 30 -1.40 2.41 8.78
N LYS A 31 -0.75 3.36 9.45
CA LYS A 31 -1.13 4.78 9.34
C LYS A 31 -0.67 5.35 8.00
N LYS A 32 0.54 5.00 7.56
CA LYS A 32 1.03 5.43 6.24
C LYS A 32 0.10 4.95 5.12
N LEU A 33 -0.41 3.74 5.26
CA LEU A 33 -1.29 3.15 4.25
C LEU A 33 -2.74 3.60 4.39
N GLY A 34 -3.11 4.19 5.52
CA GLY A 34 -4.49 4.61 5.76
C GLY A 34 -5.43 3.47 6.10
N VAL A 35 -4.91 2.43 6.76
CA VAL A 35 -5.74 1.29 7.19
C VAL A 35 -6.57 1.73 8.40
N THR A 36 -7.87 1.44 8.37
CA THR A 36 -8.77 1.81 9.47
C THR A 36 -9.63 0.62 9.89
N ASP A 37 -10.16 0.69 11.11
CA ASP A 37 -11.01 -0.37 11.63
C ASP A 37 -12.27 -0.53 10.79
N GLY A 38 -12.62 -1.78 10.48
CA GLY A 38 -13.83 -2.09 9.72
C GLY A 38 -13.76 -1.77 8.23
N GLN A 39 -12.65 -1.23 7.75
CA GLN A 39 -12.49 -0.87 6.34
C GLN A 39 -12.54 -2.12 5.48
N LYS A 40 -13.42 -2.13 4.48
CA LYS A 40 -13.52 -3.27 3.55
C LYS A 40 -12.28 -3.32 2.69
N THR A 41 -11.44 -4.30 2.95
CA THR A 41 -10.08 -4.36 2.39
C THR A 41 -9.85 -5.72 1.71
N TRP A 42 -9.30 -5.68 0.51
CA TRP A 42 -8.83 -6.88 -0.18
C TRP A 42 -7.34 -6.77 -0.40
N ARG A 43 -6.64 -7.88 -0.18
CA ARG A 43 -5.18 -7.94 -0.33
C ARG A 43 -4.82 -9.05 -1.29
N SER A 44 -3.88 -8.76 -2.20
CA SER A 44 -3.37 -9.75 -3.14
C SER A 44 -1.89 -9.93 -2.94
N LYS A 45 -1.48 -11.14 -2.60
CA LYS A 45 -0.07 -11.53 -2.46
C LYS A 45 0.71 -10.70 -1.44
N MET A 46 0.03 -10.19 -0.42
CA MET A 46 0.70 -9.43 0.62
C MET A 46 1.63 -10.35 1.42
N PRO A 47 2.91 -10.00 1.54
CA PRO A 47 3.83 -10.78 2.37
C PRO A 47 3.35 -10.85 3.82
N ALA A 48 3.56 -12.00 4.46
CA ALA A 48 3.16 -12.18 5.85
C ALA A 48 3.80 -11.14 6.77
N SER A 49 5.05 -10.76 6.49
CA SER A 49 5.75 -9.75 7.28
C SER A 49 5.05 -8.38 7.21
N VAL A 50 4.52 -8.03 6.06
CA VAL A 50 3.78 -6.78 5.90
C VAL A 50 2.46 -6.85 6.65
N ALA A 51 1.73 -7.95 6.51
CA ALA A 51 0.47 -8.13 7.23
C ALA A 51 0.68 -8.07 8.74
N SER A 52 1.75 -8.68 9.23
CA SER A 52 2.07 -8.66 10.65
C SER A 52 2.40 -7.25 11.16
N GLU A 53 3.12 -6.50 10.35
CA GLU A 53 3.48 -5.13 10.73
C GLU A 53 2.24 -4.24 10.81
N ILE A 54 1.30 -4.40 9.89
CA ILE A 54 0.05 -3.67 9.93
C ILE A 54 -0.74 -4.06 11.19
N ALA A 55 -0.84 -5.35 11.44
CA ALA A 55 -1.60 -5.88 12.59
C ALA A 55 -1.00 -5.44 13.93
N ALA A 56 0.31 -5.24 13.97
CA ALA A 56 0.99 -4.80 15.18
C ALA A 56 0.48 -3.43 15.68
N GLY A 57 -0.12 -2.65 14.79
CA GLY A 57 -0.70 -1.36 15.17
C GLY A 57 -2.05 -1.46 15.87
N GLY A 58 -2.60 -2.66 15.98
CA GLY A 58 -3.90 -2.87 16.62
C GLY A 58 -5.10 -2.53 15.75
N VAL A 59 -4.87 -2.09 14.53
CA VAL A 59 -5.95 -1.74 13.60
C VAL A 59 -6.55 -3.02 13.00
N ARG A 60 -7.86 -3.03 12.82
CA ARG A 60 -8.59 -4.22 12.37
C ARG A 60 -9.50 -3.93 11.18
N PRO A 61 -8.96 -3.89 9.98
CA PRO A 61 -9.80 -3.75 8.79
C PRO A 61 -10.63 -5.03 8.57
N ALA A 62 -11.69 -4.89 7.81
CA ALA A 62 -12.52 -6.05 7.43
C ALA A 62 -11.93 -6.64 6.16
N ILE A 63 -11.13 -7.70 6.31
CA ILE A 63 -10.44 -8.34 5.17
C ILE A 63 -11.43 -9.26 4.47
N VAL A 64 -11.65 -9.03 3.18
CA VAL A 64 -12.52 -9.88 2.37
C VAL A 64 -11.68 -10.85 1.56
N LYS A 65 -12.24 -12.02 1.28
CA LYS A 65 -11.53 -13.09 0.55
C LYS A 65 -11.43 -12.82 -0.93
N SER A 66 -12.42 -12.13 -1.47
CA SER A 66 -12.38 -11.73 -2.88
C SER A 66 -12.99 -10.34 -3.01
N PRO A 67 -12.54 -9.56 -4.00
CA PRO A 67 -13.01 -8.20 -4.13
C PRO A 67 -14.47 -8.18 -4.63
N ALA A 68 -15.23 -7.23 -4.11
CA ALA A 68 -16.63 -7.05 -4.47
C ALA A 68 -16.95 -5.56 -4.43
N ALA A 69 -18.12 -5.19 -4.97
CA ALA A 69 -18.54 -3.80 -5.02
C ALA A 69 -18.55 -3.16 -3.64
N GLY A 70 -18.18 -1.89 -3.56
CA GLY A 70 -18.09 -1.16 -2.31
C GLY A 70 -16.74 -1.33 -1.61
N LEU A 71 -15.74 -1.83 -2.31
CA LEU A 71 -14.41 -2.03 -1.77
C LEU A 71 -13.79 -0.69 -1.38
N GLU A 72 -13.30 -0.60 -0.15
CA GLU A 72 -12.74 0.65 0.38
C GLU A 72 -11.22 0.71 0.23
N MET A 73 -10.56 -0.42 0.25
CA MET A 73 -9.13 -0.49 -0.01
C MET A 73 -8.77 -1.81 -0.68
N ALA A 74 -7.89 -1.74 -1.67
CA ALA A 74 -7.22 -2.91 -2.21
C ALA A 74 -5.72 -2.67 -2.11
N HIS A 75 -4.96 -3.68 -1.71
CA HIS A 75 -3.50 -3.60 -1.72
C HIS A 75 -2.98 -4.78 -2.51
N VAL A 76 -2.41 -4.51 -3.67
CA VAL A 76 -1.92 -5.54 -4.59
C VAL A 76 -0.39 -5.49 -4.65
N PHE A 77 0.22 -6.66 -4.54
CA PHE A 77 1.67 -6.81 -4.65
C PHE A 77 1.96 -7.48 -5.99
N VAL A 78 2.65 -6.77 -6.87
CA VAL A 78 2.86 -7.21 -8.24
C VAL A 78 4.34 -7.16 -8.62
N THR A 79 4.77 -8.09 -9.48
CA THR A 79 6.12 -8.07 -10.04
C THR A 79 6.09 -7.96 -11.57
N ARG A 80 4.92 -8.10 -12.19
CA ARG A 80 4.78 -8.07 -13.62
C ARG A 80 3.78 -7.02 -14.06
N ARG A 81 4.14 -6.29 -15.09
CA ARG A 81 3.30 -5.22 -15.63
C ARG A 81 1.94 -5.73 -16.09
N ALA A 82 1.93 -6.93 -16.69
CA ALA A 82 0.68 -7.54 -17.14
C ALA A 82 -0.26 -7.84 -15.96
N GLU A 83 0.30 -8.29 -14.86
CA GLU A 83 -0.46 -8.56 -13.64
C GLU A 83 -1.04 -7.26 -13.08
N LEU A 84 -0.25 -6.21 -13.07
CA LEU A 84 -0.70 -4.89 -12.62
C LEU A 84 -1.89 -4.41 -13.44
N ALA A 85 -1.79 -4.49 -14.77
CA ALA A 85 -2.86 -4.04 -15.66
C ALA A 85 -4.16 -4.81 -15.39
N GLU A 86 -4.04 -6.12 -15.22
CA GLU A 86 -5.17 -6.99 -14.97
C GLU A 86 -5.85 -6.66 -13.63
N GLN A 87 -5.05 -6.46 -12.59
CA GLN A 87 -5.58 -6.14 -11.27
C GLN A 87 -6.29 -4.78 -11.26
N LEU A 88 -5.70 -3.78 -11.89
CA LEU A 88 -6.32 -2.44 -11.91
C LEU A 88 -7.64 -2.46 -12.68
N ALA A 89 -7.68 -3.15 -13.81
CA ALA A 89 -8.93 -3.25 -14.59
C ALA A 89 -10.01 -3.97 -13.80
N ARG A 90 -9.64 -5.00 -13.05
CA ARG A 90 -10.58 -5.77 -12.24
C ARG A 90 -11.13 -4.96 -11.07
N LEU A 91 -10.26 -4.20 -10.41
CA LEU A 91 -10.61 -3.52 -9.16
C LEU A 91 -11.32 -2.18 -9.38
N ARG A 92 -11.00 -1.47 -10.47
CA ARG A 92 -11.53 -0.13 -10.69
C ARG A 92 -13.07 -0.06 -10.56
N PRO A 93 -13.84 -0.95 -11.20
CA PRO A 93 -15.31 -0.86 -11.09
C PRO A 93 -15.86 -1.26 -9.72
N LEU A 94 -15.05 -1.89 -8.88
CA LEU A 94 -15.50 -2.36 -7.57
C LEU A 94 -15.25 -1.34 -6.45
N LEU A 95 -14.41 -0.33 -6.70
CA LEU A 95 -14.06 0.65 -5.67
C LEU A 95 -15.25 1.52 -5.27
N ALA A 96 -15.41 1.72 -3.97
CA ALA A 96 -16.26 2.79 -3.47
C ALA A 96 -15.72 4.13 -3.97
N PRO A 97 -16.55 5.17 -4.07
CA PRO A 97 -16.08 6.47 -4.61
C PRO A 97 -14.84 7.03 -3.91
N ALA A 98 -14.70 6.82 -2.60
CA ALA A 98 -13.50 7.24 -1.86
C ALA A 98 -12.52 6.10 -1.66
N GLY A 99 -12.68 5.01 -2.40
CA GLY A 99 -11.83 3.83 -2.27
C GLY A 99 -10.41 4.07 -2.79
N VAL A 100 -9.50 3.25 -2.33
CA VAL A 100 -8.07 3.38 -2.59
C VAL A 100 -7.51 2.07 -3.10
N ILE A 101 -6.60 2.13 -4.07
CA ILE A 101 -5.77 0.99 -4.44
C ILE A 101 -4.33 1.33 -4.10
N TRP A 102 -3.70 0.52 -3.26
CA TRP A 102 -2.26 0.56 -3.07
C TRP A 102 -1.64 -0.47 -4.00
N VAL A 103 -0.73 -0.03 -4.85
CA VAL A 103 0.08 -0.93 -5.69
C VAL A 103 1.47 -0.97 -5.10
N SER A 104 1.94 -2.18 -4.79
CA SER A 104 3.31 -2.36 -4.29
C SER A 104 4.10 -3.21 -5.28
N TRP A 105 5.33 -2.79 -5.54
CA TRP A 105 6.25 -3.49 -6.43
C TRP A 105 7.64 -3.47 -5.82
N PRO A 106 8.54 -4.41 -6.24
CA PRO A 106 9.87 -4.48 -5.66
C PRO A 106 10.72 -3.27 -6.01
N LYS A 107 11.42 -2.73 -5.03
CA LYS A 107 12.42 -1.69 -5.25
C LYS A 107 13.57 -2.27 -6.08
N LYS A 108 14.21 -1.42 -6.88
CA LYS A 108 15.38 -1.84 -7.64
C LYS A 108 16.45 -2.46 -6.74
N ALA A 109 16.70 -1.81 -5.62
CA ALA A 109 17.74 -2.25 -4.68
C ALA A 109 17.45 -3.62 -4.04
N SER A 110 16.21 -4.11 -4.13
CA SER A 110 15.85 -5.40 -3.54
C SER A 110 16.43 -6.58 -4.32
N GLY A 111 16.76 -6.37 -5.58
CA GLY A 111 17.24 -7.45 -6.45
C GLY A 111 16.14 -8.36 -6.98
N VAL A 112 14.89 -8.15 -6.59
CA VAL A 112 13.78 -8.95 -7.11
C VAL A 112 13.48 -8.53 -8.54
N VAL A 113 13.37 -9.51 -9.44
CA VAL A 113 13.12 -9.25 -10.86
C VAL A 113 11.70 -8.73 -11.04
N THR A 114 11.58 -7.60 -11.73
CA THR A 114 10.27 -7.00 -12.00
C THR A 114 10.37 -6.07 -13.20
N ASP A 115 9.26 -5.94 -13.95
CA ASP A 115 9.13 -4.92 -14.98
C ASP A 115 8.15 -3.82 -14.55
N VAL A 116 7.78 -3.78 -13.27
CA VAL A 116 6.91 -2.73 -12.74
C VAL A 116 7.75 -1.58 -12.23
N THR A 117 7.38 -0.37 -12.63
CA THR A 117 8.02 0.88 -12.19
C THR A 117 6.94 1.87 -11.77
N GLU A 118 7.34 2.90 -11.07
CA GLU A 118 6.41 3.96 -10.66
C GLU A 118 5.71 4.58 -11.89
N ASP A 119 6.49 4.89 -12.94
CA ASP A 119 5.92 5.43 -14.17
C ASP A 119 4.99 4.43 -14.86
N GLY A 120 5.33 3.14 -14.77
CA GLY A 120 4.48 2.09 -15.33
C GLY A 120 3.14 2.01 -14.61
N VAL A 121 3.13 2.18 -13.30
CA VAL A 121 1.88 2.20 -12.54
C VAL A 121 1.01 3.37 -12.99
N ARG A 122 1.60 4.55 -13.14
CA ARG A 122 0.86 5.71 -13.62
C ARG A 122 0.29 5.49 -15.01
N ALA A 123 1.08 4.91 -15.90
CA ALA A 123 0.64 4.65 -17.28
C ALA A 123 -0.54 3.69 -17.32
N GLU A 124 -0.60 2.72 -16.41
CA GLU A 124 -1.71 1.78 -16.37
C GLU A 124 -2.94 2.36 -15.68
N CYS A 125 -2.77 3.21 -14.69
CA CYS A 125 -3.91 3.70 -13.90
C CYS A 125 -4.64 4.88 -14.54
N LEU A 126 -3.92 5.78 -15.20
CA LEU A 126 -4.54 6.99 -15.75
C LEU A 126 -5.68 6.73 -16.73
N PRO A 127 -5.55 5.78 -17.69
CA PRO A 127 -6.67 5.50 -18.60
C PRO A 127 -7.92 4.95 -17.91
N LEU A 128 -7.76 4.41 -16.70
CA LEU A 128 -8.89 3.86 -15.95
C LEU A 128 -9.56 4.90 -15.05
N GLY A 129 -9.15 6.15 -15.13
CA GLY A 129 -9.71 7.19 -14.27
C GLY A 129 -9.14 7.18 -12.86
N LEU A 130 -7.99 6.56 -12.68
CA LEU A 130 -7.29 6.54 -11.39
C LEU A 130 -6.13 7.52 -11.45
N VAL A 131 -5.82 8.14 -10.31
CA VAL A 131 -4.67 9.04 -10.20
C VAL A 131 -3.86 8.65 -8.97
N ASP A 132 -2.53 8.86 -9.05
CA ASP A 132 -1.63 8.62 -7.96
C ASP A 132 -1.58 9.83 -7.04
N VAL A 133 -1.59 9.59 -5.74
CA VAL A 133 -1.63 10.67 -4.76
C VAL A 133 -0.53 10.61 -3.71
N LYS A 134 0.12 9.46 -3.54
CA LYS A 134 1.14 9.32 -2.49
C LYS A 134 2.04 8.14 -2.76
N VAL A 135 3.35 8.34 -2.55
CA VAL A 135 4.35 7.29 -2.60
C VAL A 135 4.74 6.94 -1.17
N CYS A 136 4.98 5.67 -0.91
CA CYS A 136 5.39 5.22 0.42
C CYS A 136 6.35 4.05 0.29
N ALA A 137 7.33 3.98 1.18
CA ALA A 137 8.14 2.78 1.31
C ALA A 137 7.37 1.84 2.24
N VAL A 138 6.99 0.68 1.72
CA VAL A 138 6.26 -0.31 2.52
C VAL A 138 7.22 -1.02 3.46
N ASP A 139 8.33 -1.50 2.92
CA ASP A 139 9.42 -2.07 3.72
C ASP A 139 10.72 -1.99 2.91
N ALA A 140 11.72 -2.75 3.30
CA ALA A 140 13.02 -2.75 2.60
C ALA A 140 12.92 -3.24 1.16
N THR A 141 11.94 -4.09 0.86
CA THR A 141 11.77 -4.69 -0.45
C THR A 141 10.75 -3.96 -1.32
N TRP A 142 9.65 -3.50 -0.74
CA TRP A 142 8.48 -3.05 -1.48
C TRP A 142 8.26 -1.54 -1.42
N SER A 143 8.07 -0.94 -2.60
CA SER A 143 7.55 0.43 -2.73
C SER A 143 6.04 0.38 -2.85
N GLY A 144 5.37 1.48 -2.53
CA GLY A 144 3.93 1.58 -2.68
C GLY A 144 3.52 2.89 -3.33
N LEU A 145 2.48 2.83 -4.17
CA LEU A 145 1.88 4.01 -4.78
C LEU A 145 0.37 3.95 -4.54
N LYS A 146 -0.17 5.00 -3.95
CA LYS A 146 -1.59 5.08 -3.62
C LYS A 146 -2.35 5.67 -4.78
N LEU A 147 -3.38 4.96 -5.23
CA LEU A 147 -4.24 5.38 -6.34
C LEU A 147 -5.65 5.62 -5.84
N VAL A 148 -6.27 6.70 -6.32
CA VAL A 148 -7.67 7.01 -6.01
C VAL A 148 -8.40 7.32 -7.30
N ILE A 149 -9.73 7.27 -7.27
CA ILE A 149 -10.55 7.61 -8.42
C ILE A 149 -10.44 9.11 -8.65
N ARG A 150 -10.22 9.51 -9.91
CA ARG A 150 -10.14 10.92 -10.29
C ARG A 150 -11.37 11.64 -9.79
N LYS A 151 -11.19 12.82 -9.21
CA LYS A 151 -12.27 13.58 -8.58
C LYS A 151 -13.51 13.71 -9.46
N THR A 152 -13.31 13.99 -10.74
CA THR A 152 -14.40 14.20 -11.69
C THR A 152 -15.17 12.91 -12.02
N GLU A 153 -14.65 11.75 -11.60
CA GLU A 153 -15.27 10.46 -11.91
C GLU A 153 -15.84 9.75 -10.68
N ARG A 154 -15.82 10.43 -9.55
CA ARG A 154 -16.43 9.88 -8.33
C ARG A 154 -17.92 10.15 -8.37
N THR A 155 -18.70 9.10 -8.14
CA THR A 155 -20.15 9.23 -8.15
C THR A 155 -20.75 8.72 -6.84
#